data_bb2623d8beb7369e49d08f601ba6a439
#
_entry.id   bb2623d8beb7369e49d08f601ba6a439
#
_cell.length_a   1.000
_cell.length_b   1.000
_cell.length_c   1.000
_cell.angle_alpha   90.00
_cell.angle_beta   90.00
_cell.angle_gamma   90.00
#
_symmetry.space_group_name_H-M   'P 1'
#
loop_
_entity.id
_entity.type
_entity.pdbx_description
1 polymer ?
#
loop_
_entity_poly.entity_id
_entity_poly.type
_entity_poly.pdbx_seq_one_letter_code
_entity_poly.pdbx_strand_id
1 'polypeptide(L)'
;VDTIVRDPETARNLKAWYGQLCKRPCFHDAYLQAFNTPGTHLVDTDGKGVEEITENGIVVAGKEYKLDCIIYASGFEVGTEYKRRAGFDATGRDGIKLSDYWGEGMRTKHGIHVHGFPNLFFVQPTQGANLISNVPHNLTEAARTIALMVGHAQANGFREIEVSKDAEDRWVELLLTAVGRMIGGPDCTPGYYNNEGREPGPAAKLNVGYPAGALAYFKYIDEWRSSGQFEGVQFR
;
A
#
# COMPACT_ATOMS: atom_id res chain seq x y z
N VAL A 1 0.37 22.58 15.69
CA VAL A 1 0.86 21.92 16.92
C VAL A 1 0.97 22.97 18.02
N ASP A 2 1.76 24.03 17.87
CA ASP A 2 2.06 25.04 18.88
C ASP A 2 0.85 25.74 19.49
N THR A 3 -0.26 25.79 18.78
CA THR A 3 -1.53 26.37 19.25
C THR A 3 -2.34 25.42 20.12
N ILE A 4 -2.01 24.13 20.11
CA ILE A 4 -2.78 23.07 20.78
C ILE A 4 -1.98 22.45 21.93
N VAL A 5 -0.75 22.04 21.67
CA VAL A 5 0.12 21.38 22.67
C VAL A 5 0.80 22.43 23.55
N ARG A 6 0.57 22.33 24.87
CA ARG A 6 1.02 23.36 25.84
C ARG A 6 2.49 23.30 26.16
N ASP A 7 3.05 22.09 26.25
CA ASP A 7 4.48 21.90 26.51
C ASP A 7 5.31 22.16 25.24
N PRO A 8 6.24 23.14 25.25
CA PRO A 8 6.98 23.53 24.05
C PRO A 8 7.91 22.44 23.51
N GLU A 9 8.43 21.58 24.37
CA GLU A 9 9.32 20.49 23.96
C GLU A 9 8.51 19.39 23.26
N THR A 10 7.42 18.96 23.86
CA THR A 10 6.47 18.02 23.25
C THR A 10 5.92 18.57 21.93
N ALA A 11 5.56 19.87 21.89
CA ALA A 11 5.08 20.51 20.66
C ALA A 11 6.12 20.48 19.54
N ARG A 12 7.41 20.69 19.86
CA ARG A 12 8.51 20.61 18.90
C ARG A 12 8.68 19.21 18.36
N ASN A 13 8.68 18.19 19.24
CA ASN A 13 8.94 16.81 18.88
C ASN A 13 7.75 16.14 18.13
N LEU A 14 6.54 16.70 18.26
CA LEU A 14 5.34 16.28 17.48
C LEU A 14 5.30 16.87 16.06
N LYS A 15 6.18 17.80 15.72
CA LYS A 15 6.25 18.33 14.34
C LYS A 15 6.97 17.37 13.43
N ALA A 16 6.41 17.16 12.24
CA ALA A 16 7.08 16.36 11.22
C ALA A 16 8.38 17.06 10.78
N TRP A 17 9.50 16.38 10.90
CA TRP A 17 10.82 16.81 10.45
C TRP A 17 11.22 16.19 9.11
N TYR A 18 10.41 15.27 8.59
CA TYR A 18 10.54 14.63 7.28
C TYR A 18 9.65 15.32 6.23
N GLY A 19 9.98 15.12 4.96
CA GLY A 19 9.22 15.69 3.85
C GLY A 19 7.77 15.21 3.78
N GLN A 20 6.92 16.01 3.15
CA GLN A 20 5.52 15.65 2.95
C GLN A 20 5.39 14.34 2.17
N LEU A 21 4.50 13.46 2.58
CA LEU A 21 4.26 12.13 2.01
C LEU A 21 5.42 11.13 2.17
N CYS A 22 6.45 11.45 2.92
CA CYS A 22 7.43 10.45 3.34
C CYS A 22 6.81 9.39 4.26
N LYS A 23 5.81 9.78 5.02
CA LYS A 23 4.98 8.91 5.86
C LYS A 23 3.51 9.16 5.57
N ARG A 24 2.65 8.21 5.91
CA ARG A 24 1.21 8.34 5.72
C ARG A 24 0.68 9.52 6.54
N PRO A 25 0.06 10.54 5.93
CA PRO A 25 -0.62 11.56 6.70
C PRO A 25 -1.82 10.95 7.42
N CYS A 26 -1.92 11.22 8.72
CA CYS A 26 -3.03 10.81 9.56
C CYS A 26 -3.81 12.05 10.00
N PHE A 27 -5.14 11.94 10.00
CA PHE A 27 -6.04 13.02 10.40
C PHE A 27 -6.83 12.57 11.61
N HIS A 28 -6.75 13.33 12.69
CA HIS A 28 -7.47 13.05 13.93
C HIS A 28 -7.70 14.33 14.72
N ASP A 29 -8.93 14.55 15.19
CA ASP A 29 -9.32 15.80 15.82
C ASP A 29 -8.83 15.96 17.27
N ALA A 30 -8.50 14.87 17.96
CA ALA A 30 -8.13 14.86 19.37
C ALA A 30 -6.71 14.35 19.66
N TYR A 31 -5.90 14.05 18.63
CA TYR A 31 -4.56 13.47 18.83
C TYR A 31 -3.62 14.43 19.57
N LEU A 32 -3.52 15.67 19.12
CA LEU A 32 -2.64 16.66 19.73
C LEU A 32 -3.11 17.06 21.15
N GLN A 33 -4.41 17.12 21.36
CA GLN A 33 -5.00 17.44 22.66
C GLN A 33 -4.69 16.39 23.73
N ALA A 34 -4.47 15.13 23.32
CA ALA A 34 -4.12 14.05 24.24
C ALA A 34 -2.83 14.34 25.02
N PHE A 35 -1.86 15.02 24.41
CA PHE A 35 -0.59 15.39 25.06
C PHE A 35 -0.72 16.49 26.13
N ASN A 36 -1.90 17.12 26.27
CA ASN A 36 -2.20 18.02 27.37
C ASN A 36 -2.84 17.31 28.58
N THR A 37 -3.12 16.00 28.47
CA THR A 37 -3.74 15.21 29.51
C THR A 37 -2.67 14.82 30.54
N PRO A 38 -2.93 14.99 31.85
CA PRO A 38 -2.01 14.55 32.89
C PRO A 38 -1.65 13.04 32.74
N GLY A 39 -0.37 12.72 32.83
CA GLY A 39 0.12 11.34 32.68
C GLY A 39 0.37 10.91 31.23
N THR A 40 0.09 11.75 30.23
CA THR A 40 0.48 11.49 28.84
C THR A 40 1.87 12.06 28.57
N HIS A 41 2.79 11.23 28.15
CA HIS A 41 4.19 11.59 27.88
C HIS A 41 4.59 11.19 26.46
N LEU A 42 5.25 12.09 25.74
CA LEU A 42 5.97 11.75 24.52
C LEU A 42 7.41 11.40 24.90
N VAL A 43 7.85 10.20 24.53
CA VAL A 43 9.24 9.77 24.69
C VAL A 43 9.89 9.76 23.31
N ASP A 44 10.74 10.74 23.06
CA ASP A 44 11.55 10.79 21.84
C ASP A 44 12.71 9.82 21.97
N THR A 45 12.86 8.91 21.01
CA THR A 45 13.94 7.92 20.98
C THR A 45 15.11 8.36 20.09
N ASP A 46 15.06 9.55 19.51
CA ASP A 46 16.05 10.04 18.53
C ASP A 46 16.25 9.04 17.37
N GLY A 47 15.17 8.38 16.97
CA GLY A 47 15.18 7.37 15.91
C GLY A 47 15.82 6.03 16.27
N LYS A 48 16.31 5.85 17.51
CA LYS A 48 16.98 4.62 17.95
C LYS A 48 16.03 3.52 18.41
N GLY A 49 14.78 3.92 18.74
CA GLY A 49 13.77 2.99 19.24
C GLY A 49 13.93 2.64 20.71
N VAL A 50 13.26 1.59 21.12
CA VAL A 50 13.36 1.01 22.48
C VAL A 50 14.61 0.15 22.55
N GLU A 51 15.44 0.34 23.59
CA GLU A 51 16.69 -0.39 23.77
C GLU A 51 16.45 -1.80 24.32
N GLU A 52 15.56 -1.90 25.30
CA GLU A 52 15.27 -3.15 25.98
C GLU A 52 13.82 -3.19 26.46
N ILE A 53 13.23 -4.37 26.48
CA ILE A 53 11.97 -4.67 27.17
C ILE A 53 12.33 -5.46 28.41
N THR A 54 12.04 -4.86 29.56
CA THR A 54 12.31 -5.47 30.87
C THR A 54 11.05 -6.18 31.41
N GLU A 55 11.19 -6.88 32.55
CA GLU A 55 10.04 -7.45 33.26
C GLU A 55 9.04 -6.38 33.73
N ASN A 56 9.50 -5.14 33.93
CA ASN A 56 8.68 -4.05 34.48
C ASN A 56 8.32 -2.97 33.48
N GLY A 57 8.81 -3.04 32.23
CA GLY A 57 8.53 -1.99 31.24
C GLY A 57 9.52 -1.94 30.07
N ILE A 58 9.94 -0.75 29.71
CA ILE A 58 10.86 -0.50 28.59
C ILE A 58 12.00 0.42 28.99
N VAL A 59 13.17 0.26 28.33
CA VAL A 59 14.32 1.17 28.48
C VAL A 59 14.49 2.00 27.21
N VAL A 60 14.62 3.32 27.40
CA VAL A 60 14.94 4.29 26.34
C VAL A 60 15.98 5.26 26.86
N ALA A 61 17.09 5.42 26.13
CA ALA A 61 18.22 6.26 26.51
C ALA A 61 18.71 6.00 27.95
N GLY A 62 18.80 4.73 28.32
CA GLY A 62 19.22 4.26 29.65
C GLY A 62 18.23 4.50 30.79
N LYS A 63 17.02 5.03 30.49
CA LYS A 63 15.98 5.25 31.48
C LYS A 63 14.87 4.20 31.34
N GLU A 64 14.55 3.52 32.46
CA GLU A 64 13.43 2.60 32.51
C GLU A 64 12.11 3.33 32.74
N TYR A 65 11.12 3.00 31.90
CA TYR A 65 9.73 3.41 32.01
C TYR A 65 8.91 2.21 32.45
N LYS A 66 8.38 2.25 33.67
CA LYS A 66 7.52 1.19 34.20
C LYS A 66 6.15 1.21 33.54
N LEU A 67 5.67 0.09 33.06
CA LEU A 67 4.45 -0.06 32.30
C LEU A 67 3.69 -1.32 32.71
N ASP A 68 2.37 -1.24 32.73
CA ASP A 68 1.49 -2.39 32.94
C ASP A 68 1.12 -3.06 31.61
N CYS A 69 1.25 -2.33 30.48
CA CYS A 69 0.90 -2.82 29.16
C CYS A 69 1.75 -2.16 28.08
N ILE A 70 2.16 -2.90 27.08
CA ILE A 70 2.84 -2.42 25.87
C ILE A 70 1.97 -2.71 24.66
N ILE A 71 1.63 -1.68 23.89
CA ILE A 71 0.88 -1.80 22.63
C ILE A 71 1.85 -1.60 21.46
N TYR A 72 2.08 -2.66 20.70
CA TYR A 72 2.91 -2.61 19.50
C TYR A 72 2.10 -2.02 18.33
N ALA A 73 2.51 -0.86 17.85
CA ALA A 73 1.96 -0.20 16.68
C ALA A 73 3.07 0.11 15.66
N SER A 74 3.97 -0.84 15.45
CA SER A 74 5.20 -0.72 14.64
C SER A 74 4.95 -0.68 13.13
N GLY A 75 3.71 -0.87 12.68
CA GLY A 75 3.32 -0.80 11.27
C GLY A 75 3.28 -2.15 10.55
N PHE A 76 3.12 -2.09 9.24
CA PHE A 76 3.00 -3.25 8.37
C PHE A 76 4.11 -3.28 7.32
N GLU A 77 4.48 -4.46 6.85
CA GLU A 77 5.28 -4.63 5.64
C GLU A 77 4.40 -4.36 4.40
N VAL A 78 4.58 -3.22 3.74
CA VAL A 78 3.78 -2.84 2.57
C VAL A 78 4.54 -3.04 1.25
N GLY A 79 5.83 -2.73 1.22
CA GLY A 79 6.68 -2.78 0.03
C GLY A 79 7.41 -4.10 -0.20
N THR A 80 7.16 -5.13 0.59
CA THR A 80 7.84 -6.43 0.48
C THR A 80 7.24 -7.31 -0.63
N GLU A 81 8.02 -8.28 -1.08
CA GLU A 81 7.62 -9.22 -2.12
C GLU A 81 6.32 -9.96 -1.78
N TYR A 82 5.53 -10.22 -2.82
CA TYR A 82 4.23 -10.90 -2.72
C TYR A 82 4.32 -12.22 -1.94
N LYS A 83 5.24 -13.11 -2.31
CA LYS A 83 5.39 -14.42 -1.69
C LYS A 83 5.65 -14.34 -0.18
N ARG A 84 6.47 -13.38 0.25
CA ARG A 84 6.74 -13.13 1.67
C ARG A 84 5.49 -12.67 2.41
N ARG A 85 4.72 -11.74 1.83
CA ARG A 85 3.50 -11.22 2.45
C ARG A 85 2.36 -12.20 2.46
N ALA A 86 2.17 -12.95 1.38
CA ALA A 86 1.07 -13.89 1.23
C ALA A 86 1.30 -15.20 1.98
N GLY A 87 2.56 -15.58 2.20
CA GLY A 87 2.92 -16.87 2.79
C GLY A 87 2.74 -18.07 1.84
N PHE A 88 2.34 -17.82 0.59
CA PHE A 88 2.20 -18.82 -0.47
C PHE A 88 2.59 -18.25 -1.82
N ASP A 89 2.71 -19.11 -2.83
CA ASP A 89 3.02 -18.72 -4.20
C ASP A 89 2.01 -19.34 -5.16
N ALA A 90 1.28 -18.50 -5.89
CA ALA A 90 0.31 -18.97 -6.87
C ALA A 90 1.02 -19.60 -8.06
N THR A 91 0.41 -20.66 -8.62
CA THR A 91 0.88 -21.31 -9.85
C THR A 91 -0.13 -21.07 -10.96
N GLY A 92 0.31 -20.46 -12.03
CA GLY A 92 -0.47 -20.16 -13.22
C GLY A 92 -0.40 -21.25 -14.29
N ARG A 93 -0.72 -20.86 -15.53
CA ARG A 93 -0.59 -21.72 -16.71
C ARG A 93 0.85 -22.18 -16.87
N ASP A 94 1.02 -23.36 -17.45
CA ASP A 94 2.32 -23.97 -17.74
C ASP A 94 3.24 -24.09 -16.49
N GLY A 95 2.66 -24.03 -15.29
CA GLY A 95 3.39 -24.20 -14.03
C GLY A 95 4.17 -22.98 -13.58
N ILE A 96 4.04 -21.83 -14.25
CA ILE A 96 4.76 -20.60 -13.86
C ILE A 96 4.34 -20.14 -12.46
N LYS A 97 5.30 -19.77 -11.62
CA LYS A 97 5.04 -19.19 -10.31
C LYS A 97 4.82 -17.67 -10.44
N LEU A 98 3.90 -17.15 -9.65
CA LEU A 98 3.62 -15.71 -9.65
C LEU A 98 4.85 -14.90 -9.20
N SER A 99 5.62 -15.41 -8.24
CA SER A 99 6.86 -14.77 -7.81
C SER A 99 7.89 -14.68 -8.96
N ASP A 100 7.96 -15.69 -9.82
CA ASP A 100 8.86 -15.69 -10.98
C ASP A 100 8.34 -14.74 -12.07
N TYR A 101 7.02 -14.75 -12.33
CA TYR A 101 6.38 -13.85 -13.29
C TYR A 101 6.54 -12.38 -12.90
N TRP A 102 6.56 -12.09 -11.60
CA TRP A 102 6.78 -10.76 -11.04
C TRP A 102 8.23 -10.49 -10.63
N GLY A 103 9.17 -11.31 -11.03
CA GLY A 103 10.59 -11.19 -10.66
C GLY A 103 11.20 -9.83 -10.95
N GLU A 104 10.75 -9.18 -12.04
CA GLU A 104 11.16 -7.82 -12.41
C GLU A 104 10.15 -6.73 -12.01
N GLY A 105 9.16 -7.09 -11.22
CA GLY A 105 8.13 -6.18 -10.72
C GLY A 105 6.72 -6.70 -10.95
N MET A 106 5.80 -6.21 -10.12
CA MET A 106 4.38 -6.52 -10.23
C MET A 106 3.85 -6.09 -11.60
N ARG A 107 3.20 -7.01 -12.29
CA ARG A 107 2.53 -6.77 -13.56
C ARG A 107 1.07 -7.15 -13.42
N THR A 108 0.19 -6.20 -13.68
CA THR A 108 -1.25 -6.42 -13.62
C THR A 108 -1.95 -5.59 -14.70
N LYS A 109 -3.21 -5.89 -14.96
CA LYS A 109 -4.15 -4.93 -15.54
C LYS A 109 -5.04 -4.39 -14.43
N HIS A 110 -5.13 -3.08 -14.28
CA HIS A 110 -5.94 -2.35 -13.31
C HIS A 110 -5.59 -2.59 -11.82
N GLY A 111 -4.43 -3.23 -11.52
CA GLY A 111 -4.13 -3.69 -10.16
C GLY A 111 -4.90 -4.94 -9.73
N ILE A 112 -5.66 -5.56 -10.64
CA ILE A 112 -6.63 -6.62 -10.33
C ILE A 112 -6.25 -7.96 -10.98
N HIS A 113 -5.87 -7.95 -12.25
CA HIS A 113 -5.69 -9.16 -13.05
C HIS A 113 -4.23 -9.40 -13.40
N VAL A 114 -3.85 -10.65 -13.56
CA VAL A 114 -2.51 -11.07 -14.03
C VAL A 114 -2.66 -12.04 -15.18
N HIS A 115 -1.95 -11.79 -16.28
CA HIS A 115 -1.91 -12.70 -17.40
C HIS A 115 -1.26 -14.03 -17.03
N GLY A 116 -1.81 -15.13 -17.54
CA GLY A 116 -1.33 -16.50 -17.23
C GLY A 116 -1.86 -17.06 -15.90
N PHE A 117 -2.70 -16.30 -15.17
CA PHE A 117 -3.29 -16.73 -13.92
C PHE A 117 -4.81 -16.57 -13.97
N PRO A 118 -5.52 -17.45 -14.70
CA PRO A 118 -6.96 -17.38 -14.84
C PRO A 118 -7.66 -17.48 -13.47
N ASN A 119 -8.73 -16.72 -13.30
CA ASN A 119 -9.53 -16.64 -12.07
C ASN A 119 -8.75 -16.18 -10.81
N LEU A 120 -7.52 -15.69 -10.97
CA LEU A 120 -6.78 -15.04 -9.89
C LEU A 120 -6.99 -13.53 -9.95
N PHE A 121 -7.47 -12.97 -8.84
CA PHE A 121 -7.73 -11.54 -8.72
C PHE A 121 -7.04 -10.98 -7.49
N PHE A 122 -6.61 -9.72 -7.58
CA PHE A 122 -6.03 -8.98 -6.48
C PHE A 122 -6.95 -7.87 -6.02
N VAL A 123 -7.12 -7.75 -4.71
CA VAL A 123 -7.83 -6.65 -4.08
C VAL A 123 -6.77 -5.80 -3.37
N GLN A 124 -6.25 -4.81 -4.09
CA GLN A 124 -5.14 -3.97 -3.64
C GLN A 124 -5.19 -2.59 -4.29
N PRO A 125 -4.52 -1.57 -3.71
CA PRO A 125 -4.50 -0.23 -4.30
C PRO A 125 -3.38 -0.02 -5.34
N THR A 126 -2.31 -0.83 -5.31
CA THR A 126 -1.15 -0.70 -6.21
C THR A 126 -1.55 -0.97 -7.65
N GLN A 127 -0.98 -0.21 -8.59
CA GLN A 127 -1.30 -0.23 -10.02
C GLN A 127 -2.76 0.12 -10.36
N GLY A 128 -3.48 0.66 -9.38
CA GLY A 128 -4.81 1.26 -9.49
C GLY A 128 -4.77 2.70 -8.97
N ALA A 129 -5.66 3.04 -8.02
CA ALA A 129 -5.75 4.39 -7.44
C ALA A 129 -4.60 4.74 -6.47
N ASN A 130 -3.76 3.78 -6.11
CA ASN A 130 -2.62 3.91 -5.22
C ASN A 130 -2.98 4.22 -3.74
N LEU A 131 -1.94 4.29 -2.90
CA LEU A 131 -2.05 4.45 -1.44
C LEU A 131 -2.39 5.88 -0.97
N ILE A 132 -2.34 6.87 -1.87
CA ILE A 132 -2.63 8.29 -1.53
C ILE A 132 -4.12 8.49 -1.23
N SER A 133 -5.00 7.75 -1.92
CA SER A 133 -6.43 7.82 -1.73
C SER A 133 -6.91 6.94 -0.57
N ASN A 134 -8.20 7.00 -0.24
CA ASN A 134 -8.79 6.13 0.78
C ASN A 134 -8.65 4.65 0.36
N VAL A 135 -7.82 3.89 1.08
CA VAL A 135 -7.53 2.47 0.74
C VAL A 135 -8.79 1.60 0.79
N PRO A 136 -9.66 1.65 1.82
CA PRO A 136 -10.94 0.92 1.80
C PRO A 136 -11.78 1.17 0.55
N HIS A 137 -11.85 2.42 0.09
CA HIS A 137 -12.56 2.76 -1.14
C HIS A 137 -11.93 2.07 -2.37
N ASN A 138 -10.59 2.11 -2.49
CA ASN A 138 -9.87 1.42 -3.57
C ASN A 138 -10.17 -0.08 -3.60
N LEU A 139 -10.15 -0.72 -2.43
CA LEU A 139 -10.42 -2.14 -2.29
C LEU A 139 -11.88 -2.47 -2.66
N THR A 140 -12.82 -1.60 -2.29
CA THR A 140 -14.24 -1.72 -2.67
C THR A 140 -14.42 -1.63 -4.18
N GLU A 141 -13.75 -0.69 -4.84
CA GLU A 141 -13.82 -0.55 -6.30
C GLU A 141 -13.20 -1.75 -7.04
N ALA A 142 -12.09 -2.29 -6.54
CA ALA A 142 -11.51 -3.53 -7.06
C ALA A 142 -12.49 -4.73 -6.88
N ALA A 143 -13.04 -4.90 -5.69
CA ALA A 143 -14.01 -5.95 -5.39
C ALA A 143 -15.27 -5.84 -6.26
N ARG A 144 -15.78 -4.62 -6.48
CA ARG A 144 -16.92 -4.36 -7.37
C ARG A 144 -16.61 -4.76 -8.81
N THR A 145 -15.41 -4.45 -9.30
CA THR A 145 -14.96 -4.84 -10.64
C THR A 145 -14.93 -6.36 -10.78
N ILE A 146 -14.36 -7.05 -9.80
CA ILE A 146 -14.31 -8.54 -9.78
C ILE A 146 -15.70 -9.13 -9.76
N ALA A 147 -16.58 -8.63 -8.90
CA ALA A 147 -17.97 -9.12 -8.79
C ALA A 147 -18.75 -8.99 -10.11
N LEU A 148 -18.58 -7.87 -10.82
CA LEU A 148 -19.21 -7.66 -12.13
C LEU A 148 -18.71 -8.66 -13.18
N MET A 149 -17.41 -8.92 -13.24
CA MET A 149 -16.86 -9.88 -14.19
C MET A 149 -17.25 -11.32 -13.87
N VAL A 150 -17.22 -11.69 -12.59
CA VAL A 150 -17.69 -13.02 -12.16
C VAL A 150 -19.18 -13.19 -12.49
N GLY A 151 -20.00 -12.18 -12.23
CA GLY A 151 -21.42 -12.20 -12.59
C GLY A 151 -21.63 -12.32 -14.10
N HIS A 152 -20.84 -11.60 -14.91
CA HIS A 152 -20.88 -11.72 -16.36
C HIS A 152 -20.49 -13.14 -16.84
N ALA A 153 -19.42 -13.71 -16.29
CA ALA A 153 -19.00 -15.07 -16.62
C ALA A 153 -20.10 -16.11 -16.28
N GLN A 154 -20.66 -16.02 -15.08
CA GLN A 154 -21.71 -16.92 -14.64
C GLN A 154 -22.98 -16.82 -15.53
N ALA A 155 -23.40 -15.60 -15.85
CA ALA A 155 -24.58 -15.37 -16.68
C ALA A 155 -24.44 -15.91 -18.12
N ASN A 156 -23.21 -16.02 -18.60
CA ASN A 156 -22.89 -16.49 -19.98
C ASN A 156 -22.29 -17.90 -20.01
N GLY A 157 -22.22 -18.60 -18.89
CA GLY A 157 -21.71 -19.97 -18.82
C GLY A 157 -20.19 -20.11 -18.94
N PHE A 158 -19.43 -19.00 -18.81
CA PHE A 158 -17.99 -19.03 -18.80
C PHE A 158 -17.45 -19.52 -17.45
N ARG A 159 -16.33 -20.23 -17.49
CA ARG A 159 -15.66 -20.77 -16.29
C ARG A 159 -14.30 -20.15 -16.02
N GLU A 160 -13.81 -19.37 -16.96
CA GLU A 160 -12.49 -18.78 -16.91
C GLU A 160 -12.53 -17.31 -17.28
N ILE A 161 -11.86 -16.49 -16.46
CA ILE A 161 -11.67 -15.06 -16.66
C ILE A 161 -10.16 -14.81 -16.64
N GLU A 162 -9.61 -14.31 -17.73
CA GLU A 162 -8.18 -14.06 -17.86
C GLU A 162 -7.92 -12.77 -18.63
N VAL A 163 -6.94 -11.99 -18.19
CA VAL A 163 -6.48 -10.82 -18.94
C VAL A 163 -5.52 -11.26 -20.07
N SER A 164 -5.64 -10.63 -21.23
CA SER A 164 -4.69 -10.87 -22.32
C SER A 164 -3.32 -10.24 -21.98
N LYS A 165 -2.24 -10.88 -22.46
CA LYS A 165 -0.87 -10.37 -22.29
C LYS A 165 -0.71 -8.94 -22.79
N ASP A 166 -1.24 -8.67 -23.95
CA ASP A 166 -1.19 -7.35 -24.59
C ASP A 166 -1.94 -6.27 -23.76
N ALA A 167 -3.07 -6.60 -23.14
CA ALA A 167 -3.79 -5.65 -22.29
C ALA A 167 -3.07 -5.39 -20.96
N GLU A 168 -2.39 -6.38 -20.39
CA GLU A 168 -1.52 -6.22 -19.23
C GLU A 168 -0.30 -5.36 -19.60
N ASP A 169 0.35 -5.63 -20.73
CA ASP A 169 1.54 -4.88 -21.17
C ASP A 169 1.23 -3.41 -21.40
N ARG A 170 0.14 -3.10 -22.10
CA ARG A 170 -0.29 -1.70 -22.30
C ARG A 170 -0.58 -0.99 -20.97
N TRP A 171 -1.14 -1.71 -19.99
CA TRP A 171 -1.37 -1.12 -18.67
C TRP A 171 -0.06 -0.82 -17.96
N VAL A 172 0.89 -1.75 -17.99
CA VAL A 172 2.23 -1.57 -17.40
C VAL A 172 2.97 -0.41 -18.08
N GLU A 173 2.94 -0.31 -19.41
CA GLU A 173 3.53 0.79 -20.15
C GLU A 173 2.93 2.13 -19.74
N LEU A 174 1.61 2.21 -19.60
CA LEU A 174 0.94 3.40 -19.09
C LEU A 174 1.43 3.77 -17.69
N LEU A 175 1.55 2.79 -16.78
CA LEU A 175 2.02 3.03 -15.42
C LEU A 175 3.46 3.55 -15.38
N LEU A 176 4.33 3.11 -16.28
CA LEU A 176 5.71 3.56 -16.37
C LEU A 176 5.82 5.05 -16.69
N THR A 177 4.80 5.67 -17.26
CA THR A 177 4.76 7.13 -17.45
C THR A 177 4.64 7.91 -16.13
N ALA A 178 4.27 7.24 -15.04
CA ALA A 178 4.16 7.81 -13.70
C ALA A 178 5.47 7.68 -12.88
N VAL A 179 6.49 7.01 -13.41
CA VAL A 179 7.77 6.84 -12.71
C VAL A 179 8.37 8.21 -12.38
N GLY A 180 8.75 8.41 -11.13
CA GLY A 180 9.21 9.71 -10.61
C GLY A 180 8.16 10.47 -9.76
N ARG A 181 6.91 10.03 -9.74
CA ARG A 181 5.85 10.55 -8.85
C ARG A 181 5.60 9.63 -7.65
N MET A 182 6.65 8.99 -7.16
CA MET A 182 6.54 8.02 -6.07
C MET A 182 6.34 8.74 -4.72
N ILE A 183 5.47 8.16 -3.89
CA ILE A 183 5.43 8.44 -2.46
C ILE A 183 6.70 7.82 -1.85
N GLY A 184 7.34 8.51 -0.90
CA GLY A 184 8.54 7.97 -0.26
C GLY A 184 9.79 8.08 -1.13
N GLY A 185 10.07 9.28 -1.66
CA GLY A 185 11.27 9.56 -2.46
C GLY A 185 12.60 9.25 -1.74
N PRO A 186 13.73 9.34 -2.44
CA PRO A 186 15.05 8.98 -1.90
C PRO A 186 15.44 9.81 -0.68
N ASP A 187 14.94 11.02 -0.55
CA ASP A 187 15.19 11.92 0.58
C ASP A 187 14.34 11.61 1.82
N CYS A 188 13.46 10.61 1.74
CA CYS A 188 12.63 10.20 2.85
C CYS A 188 13.39 9.29 3.82
N THR A 189 13.14 9.49 5.12
CA THR A 189 13.60 8.54 6.13
C THR A 189 13.06 7.14 5.87
N PRO A 190 13.76 6.09 6.37
CA PRO A 190 13.28 4.72 6.28
C PRO A 190 11.83 4.57 6.69
N GLY A 191 11.07 3.83 5.90
CA GLY A 191 9.65 3.57 6.11
C GLY A 191 9.09 2.65 5.03
N TYR A 192 7.87 2.19 5.24
CA TYR A 192 7.24 1.20 4.34
C TYR A 192 6.99 1.71 2.90
N TYR A 193 7.08 3.01 2.66
CA TYR A 193 6.95 3.57 1.31
C TYR A 193 8.24 3.50 0.49
N ASN A 194 9.40 3.44 1.14
CA ASN A 194 10.70 3.41 0.50
C ASN A 194 11.52 2.16 0.86
N ASN A 195 10.85 1.02 1.05
CA ASN A 195 11.48 -0.26 1.36
C ASN A 195 12.38 -0.21 2.60
N GLU A 196 11.97 0.54 3.62
CA GLU A 196 12.74 0.79 4.86
C GLU A 196 14.12 1.39 4.59
N GLY A 197 14.24 2.26 3.58
CA GLY A 197 15.48 2.91 3.18
C GLY A 197 16.49 2.01 2.46
N ARG A 198 16.08 0.78 2.11
CA ARG A 198 16.90 -0.12 1.30
C ARG A 198 16.78 0.26 -0.17
N GLU A 199 17.83 -0.03 -0.94
CA GLU A 199 17.78 0.16 -2.39
C GLU A 199 16.54 -0.51 -2.99
N PRO A 200 15.74 0.24 -3.75
CA PRO A 200 14.57 -0.32 -4.40
C PRO A 200 15.04 -1.31 -5.47
N GLY A 201 14.65 -2.57 -5.32
CA GLY A 201 14.84 -3.58 -6.38
C GLY A 201 14.12 -3.19 -7.68
N PRO A 202 14.38 -3.88 -8.80
CA PRO A 202 13.72 -3.63 -10.10
C PRO A 202 12.20 -3.56 -9.99
N ALA A 203 11.64 -4.35 -9.10
CA ALA A 203 10.21 -4.42 -8.78
C ALA A 203 9.60 -3.09 -8.32
N ALA A 204 10.37 -2.22 -7.70
CA ALA A 204 9.84 -0.96 -7.15
C ALA A 204 9.33 0.01 -8.23
N LYS A 205 9.87 -0.06 -9.45
CA LYS A 205 9.45 0.79 -10.58
C LYS A 205 7.96 0.62 -10.93
N LEU A 206 7.38 -0.54 -10.62
CA LEU A 206 6.01 -0.88 -10.91
C LEU A 206 5.07 -0.72 -9.69
N ASN A 207 5.59 -0.34 -8.52
CA ASN A 207 4.78 0.01 -7.35
C ASN A 207 4.21 1.44 -7.45
N VAL A 208 3.61 1.76 -8.57
CA VAL A 208 3.04 3.07 -8.88
C VAL A 208 1.52 2.98 -9.03
N GLY A 209 0.86 4.12 -8.96
CA GLY A 209 -0.57 4.24 -9.27
C GLY A 209 -0.81 4.78 -10.67
N TYR A 210 -2.09 4.93 -11.00
CA TYR A 210 -2.52 5.50 -12.27
C TYR A 210 -1.92 6.91 -12.49
N PRO A 211 -1.32 7.20 -13.65
CA PRO A 211 -0.54 8.42 -13.87
C PRO A 211 -1.31 9.73 -13.65
N ALA A 212 -2.61 9.73 -13.98
CA ALA A 212 -3.47 10.90 -13.81
C ALA A 212 -4.09 11.01 -12.40
N GLY A 213 -3.70 10.11 -11.46
CA GLY A 213 -4.14 10.11 -10.08
C GLY A 213 -5.42 9.32 -9.82
N ALA A 214 -5.78 9.22 -8.54
CA ALA A 214 -6.84 8.32 -8.07
C ALA A 214 -8.23 8.66 -8.64
N LEU A 215 -8.60 9.93 -8.72
CA LEU A 215 -9.92 10.33 -9.24
C LEU A 215 -10.07 9.98 -10.72
N ALA A 216 -9.01 10.19 -11.50
CA ALA A 216 -9.00 9.82 -12.92
C ALA A 216 -9.05 8.28 -13.08
N TYR A 217 -8.39 7.53 -12.21
CA TYR A 217 -8.49 6.08 -12.19
C TYR A 217 -9.92 5.60 -11.92
N PHE A 218 -10.60 6.17 -10.92
CA PHE A 218 -11.96 5.78 -10.60
C PHE A 218 -12.93 6.07 -11.75
N LYS A 219 -12.79 7.21 -12.41
CA LYS A 219 -13.56 7.53 -13.61
C LYS A 219 -13.29 6.53 -14.72
N TYR A 220 -12.01 6.25 -15.01
CA TYR A 220 -11.61 5.29 -16.03
C TYR A 220 -12.18 3.88 -15.78
N ILE A 221 -12.04 3.37 -14.54
CA ILE A 221 -12.50 2.01 -14.23
C ILE A 221 -14.03 1.93 -14.24
N ASP A 222 -14.74 3.00 -13.90
CA ASP A 222 -16.19 3.06 -13.97
C ASP A 222 -16.69 3.06 -15.42
N GLU A 223 -16.06 3.84 -16.30
CA GLU A 223 -16.32 3.83 -17.74
C GLU A 223 -16.05 2.45 -18.36
N TRP A 224 -14.93 1.83 -18.01
CA TRP A 224 -14.57 0.48 -18.47
C TRP A 224 -15.58 -0.58 -18.03
N ARG A 225 -16.04 -0.53 -16.79
CA ARG A 225 -17.11 -1.42 -16.27
C ARG A 225 -18.42 -1.18 -16.98
N SER A 226 -18.81 0.09 -17.12
CA SER A 226 -20.10 0.49 -17.69
C SER A 226 -20.25 0.14 -19.17
N SER A 227 -19.12 0.00 -19.88
CA SER A 227 -19.13 -0.47 -21.28
C SER A 227 -19.68 -1.90 -21.42
N GLY A 228 -19.56 -2.72 -20.38
CA GLY A 228 -19.92 -4.15 -20.40
C GLY A 228 -19.07 -5.02 -21.34
N GLN A 229 -18.11 -4.42 -22.06
CA GLN A 229 -17.27 -5.13 -23.04
C GLN A 229 -16.02 -5.76 -22.39
N PHE A 230 -15.64 -5.30 -21.18
CA PHE A 230 -14.48 -5.78 -20.43
C PHE A 230 -13.21 -5.87 -21.29
N GLU A 231 -12.90 -4.78 -22.02
CA GLU A 231 -11.77 -4.74 -22.96
C GLU A 231 -10.48 -5.28 -22.34
N GLY A 232 -9.84 -6.21 -23.05
CA GLY A 232 -8.61 -6.88 -22.65
C GLY A 232 -8.80 -8.05 -21.69
N VAL A 233 -10.03 -8.38 -21.31
CA VAL A 233 -10.37 -9.59 -20.54
C VAL A 233 -10.99 -10.61 -21.48
N GLN A 234 -10.58 -11.86 -21.35
CA GLN A 234 -11.08 -13.01 -22.08
C GLN A 234 -11.92 -13.87 -21.14
N PHE A 235 -13.07 -14.27 -21.62
CA PHE A 235 -13.99 -15.19 -20.95
C PHE A 235 -14.08 -16.50 -21.72
N ARG A 236 -13.89 -17.62 -21.06
CA ARG A 236 -13.91 -18.95 -21.66
C ARG A 236 -14.72 -19.95 -20.85
#